data_317c9dc8c2b8382d674e103fc3ed992d
#
_entry.id   317c9dc8c2b8382d674e103fc3ed992d
#
_cell.length_a   1.000
_cell.length_b   1.000
_cell.length_c   1.000
_cell.angle_alpha   90.00
_cell.angle_beta   90.00
_cell.angle_gamma   90.00
#
_symmetry.space_group_name_H-M   'P 1'
#
loop_
_entity.id
_entity.type
_entity.pdbx_description
1 polymer ?
#
loop_
_entity_poly.entity_id
_entity_poly.type
_entity_poly.pdbx_seq_one_letter_code
_entity_poly.pdbx_strand_id
1 'polypeptide(L)' 'MHLGHPADVEITGPDTAKGIWAFTDRMFFPPGGDVSRLTGYGFYHETYVRVGEAWQIKTTRITRIRVEVE' A
#
# COMPACT_ATOMS: atom_id res chain seq x y z
N MET A 1 10.07 -9.04 -7.19
CA MET A 1 9.79 -9.09 -6.57
C MET A 1 9.21 -8.97 -5.97
N HIS A 2 8.98 -9.10 -5.58
CA HIS A 2 8.33 -9.06 -4.84
C HIS A 2 8.18 -8.98 -4.08
N LEU A 3 8.53 -9.03 -4.19
CA LEU A 3 8.26 -8.92 -3.46
C LEU A 3 7.71 -8.96 -2.44
N GLY A 4 7.73 -9.35 -2.23
CA GLY A 4 6.46 -9.15 -1.68
C GLY A 4 6.27 -9.63 -0.31
N HIS A 5 5.71 -8.71 0.41
CA HIS A 5 5.21 -9.04 1.73
C HIS A 5 3.84 -9.67 1.55
N PRO A 6 3.56 -10.81 2.17
CA PRO A 6 2.20 -11.33 2.15
C PRO A 6 1.29 -10.32 2.84
N ALA A 7 0.17 -10.06 2.23
CA ALA A 7 -0.82 -9.19 2.84
C ALA A 7 -1.49 -9.94 4.00
N ASP A 8 -1.80 -9.21 5.06
CA ASP A 8 -2.69 -9.73 6.09
C ASP A 8 -4.11 -9.51 5.60
N VAL A 9 -4.78 -10.58 5.20
CA VAL A 9 -6.15 -10.52 4.70
C VAL A 9 -7.06 -11.20 5.70
N GLU A 10 -8.15 -10.51 6.06
CA GLU A 10 -9.13 -11.02 7.01
C GLU A 10 -10.51 -10.95 6.38
N ILE A 11 -11.24 -12.04 6.45
CA ILE A 11 -12.66 -12.07 6.04
C ILE A 11 -13.48 -11.46 7.16
N THR A 12 -14.19 -10.38 6.86
CA THR A 12 -14.97 -9.63 7.86
C THR A 12 -16.46 -9.93 7.80
N GLY A 13 -16.92 -10.63 6.77
CA GLY A 13 -18.31 -11.03 6.63
C GLY A 13 -18.48 -11.94 5.42
N PRO A 14 -19.72 -12.37 5.10
CA PRO A 14 -19.96 -13.26 3.97
C PRO A 14 -19.46 -12.72 2.63
N ASP A 15 -19.53 -11.40 2.45
CA ASP A 15 -19.16 -10.76 1.20
C ASP A 15 -18.18 -9.61 1.41
N THR A 16 -17.49 -9.58 2.54
CA THR A 16 -16.55 -8.50 2.87
C THR A 16 -15.24 -9.05 3.40
N ALA A 17 -14.17 -8.29 3.13
CA ALA A 17 -12.84 -8.60 3.62
C ALA A 17 -12.04 -7.31 3.74
N LYS A 18 -10.93 -7.37 4.46
CA LYS A 18 -9.97 -6.27 4.53
C LYS A 18 -8.56 -6.82 4.38
N GLY A 19 -7.65 -5.97 3.90
CA GLY A 19 -6.26 -6.35 3.72
C GLY A 19 -5.33 -5.20 4.04
N ILE A 20 -4.13 -5.55 4.47
CA ILE A 20 -3.05 -4.59 4.75
C ILE A 20 -1.83 -5.03 3.96
N TRP A 21 -1.30 -4.12 3.14
CA TRP A 21 -0.15 -4.39 2.28
C TRP A 21 0.95 -3.38 2.58
N ALA A 22 2.17 -3.87 2.84
CA ALA A 22 3.33 -3.00 2.98
C ALA A 22 3.79 -2.51 1.60
N PHE A 23 4.31 -1.27 1.55
CA PHE A 23 4.88 -0.74 0.32
C PHE A 23 6.11 0.12 0.60
N THR A 24 6.94 0.26 -0.42
CA THR A 24 8.07 1.16 -0.43
C THR A 24 8.04 1.95 -1.73
N ASP A 25 8.05 3.29 -1.63
CA ASP A 25 8.12 4.18 -2.77
C ASP A 25 9.49 4.85 -2.80
N ARG A 26 10.02 5.04 -4.02
CA ARG A 26 11.27 5.77 -4.21
C ARG A 26 11.07 6.83 -5.28
N MET A 27 11.53 8.02 -4.97
CA MET A 27 11.51 9.14 -5.92
C MET A 27 12.91 9.69 -6.06
N PHE A 28 13.32 9.92 -7.30
CA PHE A 28 14.64 10.48 -7.63
C PHE A 28 14.44 11.87 -8.22
N PHE A 29 15.26 12.81 -7.78
CA PHE A 29 15.17 14.19 -8.22
C PHE A 29 16.37 14.57 -9.09
N PRO A 30 16.21 15.55 -9.99
CA PRO A 30 17.33 16.00 -10.83
C PRO A 30 18.46 16.55 -10.01
N PRO A 31 19.70 16.51 -10.52
CA PRO A 31 20.85 17.13 -9.84
C PRO A 31 20.65 18.62 -9.67
N GLY A 32 21.26 19.19 -8.62
CA GLY A 32 21.24 20.61 -8.35
C GLY A 32 20.31 21.04 -7.23
N GLY A 33 19.50 20.11 -6.71
CA GLY A 33 18.67 20.40 -5.55
C GLY A 33 19.27 19.89 -4.26
N ASP A 34 18.64 20.21 -3.15
CA ASP A 34 19.08 19.76 -1.83
C ASP A 34 18.72 18.28 -1.57
N VAL A 35 17.79 17.75 -2.34
CA VAL A 35 17.32 16.38 -2.19
C VAL A 35 17.59 15.62 -3.48
N SER A 36 18.29 14.50 -3.38
CA SER A 36 18.56 13.64 -4.51
C SER A 36 17.62 12.44 -4.57
N ARG A 37 17.17 11.95 -3.41
CA ARG A 37 16.30 10.79 -3.34
C ARG A 37 15.37 10.91 -2.13
N LEU A 38 14.15 10.42 -2.31
CA LEU A 38 13.17 10.33 -1.25
C LEU A 38 12.64 8.90 -1.22
N THR A 39 12.64 8.28 -0.06
CA THR A 39 12.10 6.94 0.11
C THR A 39 10.98 6.97 1.13
N GLY A 40 9.82 6.46 0.74
CA GLY A 40 8.65 6.39 1.60
C GLY A 40 8.30 4.95 1.94
N TYR A 41 7.89 4.74 3.16
CA TYR A 41 7.46 3.45 3.67
C TYR A 41 6.05 3.58 4.25
N GLY A 42 5.23 2.58 4.02
CA GLY A 42 3.89 2.63 4.57
C GLY A 42 3.07 1.38 4.30
N PHE A 43 1.77 1.53 4.48
CA PHE A 43 0.82 0.45 4.27
C PHE A 43 -0.37 0.93 3.48
N TYR A 44 -0.87 0.05 2.60
CA TYR A 44 -2.20 0.19 2.04
C TYR A 44 -3.16 -0.57 2.93
N HIS A 45 -4.24 0.09 3.31
CA HIS A 45 -5.34 -0.52 4.05
C HIS A 45 -6.51 -0.57 3.08
N GLU A 46 -6.92 -1.76 2.73
CA GLU A 46 -7.98 -1.94 1.73
C GLU A 46 -9.13 -2.71 2.31
N THR A 47 -10.34 -2.37 1.86
CA THR A 47 -11.51 -3.18 2.12
C THR A 47 -12.06 -3.67 0.80
N TYR A 48 -12.62 -4.86 0.83
CA TYR A 48 -13.11 -5.53 -0.35
C TYR A 48 -14.56 -5.94 -0.15
N VAL A 49 -15.29 -6.01 -1.23
CA VAL A 49 -16.67 -6.49 -1.24
C VAL A 49 -16.81 -7.50 -2.37
N ARG A 50 -17.53 -8.57 -2.11
CA ARG A 50 -17.85 -9.54 -3.15
C ARG A 50 -19.18 -9.18 -3.79
N VAL A 51 -19.16 -9.06 -5.12
CA VAL A 51 -20.35 -8.80 -5.93
C VAL A 51 -20.47 -9.97 -6.88
N GLY A 52 -21.48 -10.82 -6.65
CA GLY A 52 -21.59 -12.08 -7.37
C GLY A 52 -20.42 -13.00 -7.05
N GLU A 53 -19.63 -13.36 -8.06
CA GLU A 53 -18.46 -14.23 -7.90
C GLU A 53 -17.14 -13.45 -7.91
N ALA A 54 -17.20 -12.13 -8.02
CA ALA A 54 -16.01 -11.31 -8.13
C ALA A 54 -15.79 -10.46 -6.88
N TRP A 55 -14.53 -10.39 -6.45
CA TRP A 55 -14.11 -9.48 -5.37
C TRP A 55 -13.67 -8.16 -5.98
N GLN A 56 -14.10 -7.07 -5.35
CA GLN A 56 -13.76 -5.72 -5.79
C GLN A 56 -13.23 -4.91 -4.61
N ILE A 57 -12.33 -3.99 -4.90
CA ILE A 57 -11.83 -3.07 -3.89
C ILE A 57 -12.92 -2.04 -3.61
N LYS A 58 -13.32 -1.92 -2.35
CA LYS A 58 -14.30 -0.95 -1.93
C LYS A 58 -13.66 0.35 -1.48
N THR A 59 -12.63 0.27 -0.66
CA THR A 59 -11.89 1.45 -0.18
C THR A 59 -10.40 1.16 -0.12
N THR A 60 -9.61 2.22 -0.29
CA THR A 60 -8.16 2.15 -0.14
C THR A 60 -7.73 3.35 0.71
N ARG A 61 -6.89 3.10 1.70
CA ARG A 61 -6.30 4.15 2.53
C ARG A 61 -4.80 3.86 2.66
N ILE A 62 -4.01 4.91 2.62
CA ILE A 62 -2.56 4.80 2.74
C ILE A 62 -2.13 5.39 4.08
N THR A 63 -1.34 4.65 4.82
CA THR A 63 -0.69 5.14 6.04
C THR A 63 0.81 5.16 5.79
N ARG A 64 1.42 6.33 5.90
CA ARG A 64 2.88 6.47 5.77
C ARG A 64 3.50 6.39 7.14
N ILE A 65 4.50 5.51 7.28
CA ILE A 65 5.23 5.34 8.53
C ILE A 65 6.42 6.27 8.56
N ARG A 66 7.16 6.35 7.46
CA ARG A 66 8.45 7.03 7.44
C ARG A 66 8.77 7.51 6.04
N VAL A 67 9.43 8.67 5.99
CA VAL A 67 10.01 9.21 4.75
C VAL A 67 11.48 9.48 5.03
N GLU A 68 12.36 8.94 4.19
CA GLU A 68 13.78 9.20 4.26
C GLU A 68 14.18 10.10 3.09
N VAL A 69 14.98 11.13 3.39
CA VAL A 69 15.42 12.12 2.43
C VAL A 69 16.94 12.07 2.33
N GLU A 70 17.43 12.01 1.09
CA GLU A 70 18.88 12.00 0.84
C GLU A 70 19.29 13.01 -0.19
#